data_c1f98da8cf2459d45fa8b8d4bbd35b44
#
_entry.id   c1f98da8cf2459d45fa8b8d4bbd35b44
#
_cell.length_a   1.000
_cell.length_b   1.000
_cell.length_c   1.000
_cell.angle_alpha   90.00
_cell.angle_beta   90.00
_cell.angle_gamma   90.00
#
_symmetry.space_group_name_H-M   'P 1'
#
loop_
_entity.id
_entity.type
_entity.pdbx_description
1 polymer ?
#
loop_
_entity_poly.entity_id
_entity_poly.type
_entity_poly.pdbx_seq_one_letter_code
_entity_poly.pdbx_strand_id
1 'polypeptide(L)' 'MVIDKTTMSVQELSAQMGISLPKAYAMVKQPGFPTIEIGTRILIPIEAYKEWLL' A
#
# COMPACT_ATOMS: atom_id res chain seq x y z
N MET A 1 1.36 24.24 -5.81
CA MET A 1 1.05 23.60 -4.53
C MET A 1 1.73 22.26 -4.44
N VAL A 2 2.42 22.03 -3.36
CA VAL A 2 3.10 20.77 -3.15
C VAL A 2 2.21 19.88 -2.29
N ILE A 3 1.97 18.68 -2.77
CA ILE A 3 1.19 17.70 -2.02
C ILE A 3 2.14 16.60 -1.62
N ASP A 4 2.38 16.47 -0.33
CA ASP A 4 3.18 15.36 0.16
C ASP A 4 2.39 14.07 0.05
N LYS A 5 2.95 13.14 -0.66
CA LYS A 5 2.30 11.86 -0.84
C LYS A 5 2.62 10.96 0.34
N THR A 6 1.65 10.81 1.22
CA THR A 6 1.82 10.00 2.43
C THR A 6 1.24 8.61 2.28
N THR A 7 0.48 8.37 1.22
CA THR A 7 -0.12 7.07 0.94
C THR A 7 0.14 6.67 -0.50
N MET A 8 0.00 5.40 -0.79
CA MET A 8 0.09 4.89 -2.16
C MET A 8 -1.05 3.91 -2.42
N SER A 9 -1.35 3.71 -3.70
CA SER A 9 -2.38 2.76 -4.11
C SER A 9 -1.78 1.35 -4.18
N VAL A 10 -2.67 0.34 -4.33
CA VAL A 10 -2.21 -1.04 -4.51
C VAL A 10 -1.41 -1.18 -5.81
N GLN A 11 -1.80 -0.44 -6.86
CA GLN A 11 -1.04 -0.45 -8.10
C GLN A 11 0.37 0.08 -7.89
N GLU A 12 0.51 1.15 -7.14
CA GLU A 12 1.82 1.70 -6.85
C GLU A 12 2.64 0.73 -6.00
N LEU A 13 1.99 0.05 -5.08
CA LEU A 13 2.66 -0.97 -4.26
C LEU A 13 3.18 -2.10 -5.15
N SER A 14 2.37 -2.57 -6.09
CA SER A 14 2.80 -3.66 -6.97
C SER A 14 4.01 -3.26 -7.79
N ALA A 15 4.04 -2.03 -8.29
CA ALA A 15 5.18 -1.52 -9.04
C ALA A 15 6.41 -1.39 -8.14
N GLN A 16 6.22 -0.90 -6.94
CA GLN A 16 7.30 -0.72 -5.98
C GLN A 16 7.95 -2.04 -5.60
N MET A 17 7.15 -3.07 -5.42
CA MET A 17 7.62 -4.38 -5.02
C MET A 17 8.05 -5.27 -6.19
N GLY A 18 7.69 -4.88 -7.42
CA GLY A 18 7.97 -5.71 -8.59
C GLY A 18 7.14 -6.98 -8.62
N ILE A 19 5.92 -6.93 -8.13
CA ILE A 19 5.03 -8.10 -8.10
C ILE A 19 3.77 -7.79 -8.92
N SER A 20 3.02 -8.86 -9.25
CA SER A 20 1.78 -8.70 -9.99
C SER A 20 0.71 -8.02 -9.13
N LEU A 21 -0.27 -7.41 -9.78
CA LEU A 21 -1.35 -6.74 -9.06
C LEU A 21 -2.16 -7.69 -8.17
N PRO A 22 -2.54 -8.90 -8.64
CA PRO A 22 -3.22 -9.85 -7.76
C PRO A 22 -2.41 -10.20 -6.51
N LYS A 23 -1.10 -10.33 -6.65
CA LYS A 23 -0.25 -10.61 -5.50
C LYS A 23 -0.21 -9.42 -4.54
N ALA A 24 -0.20 -8.20 -5.07
CA ALA A 24 -0.23 -7.01 -4.23
C ALA A 24 -1.54 -6.94 -3.44
N TYR A 25 -2.67 -7.25 -4.08
CA TYR A 25 -3.94 -7.28 -3.38
C TYR A 25 -3.97 -8.33 -2.29
N ALA A 26 -3.42 -9.52 -2.56
CA ALA A 26 -3.33 -10.56 -1.54
C ALA A 26 -2.47 -10.10 -0.36
N MET A 27 -1.39 -9.39 -0.64
CA MET A 27 -0.48 -8.91 0.39
C MET A 27 -1.14 -7.89 1.31
N VAL A 28 -1.89 -6.95 0.75
CA VAL A 28 -2.53 -5.92 1.58
C VAL A 28 -3.66 -6.46 2.43
N LYS A 29 -4.16 -7.65 2.11
CA LYS A 29 -5.22 -8.28 2.90
C LYS A 29 -4.69 -9.13 4.04
N GLN A 30 -3.38 -9.28 4.14
CA GLN A 30 -2.80 -10.07 5.22
C GLN A 30 -2.94 -9.34 6.55
N PRO A 31 -3.18 -10.10 7.64
CA PRO A 31 -3.20 -9.49 8.97
C PRO A 31 -1.87 -8.82 9.28
N GLY A 32 -1.93 -7.64 9.84
CA GLY A 32 -0.73 -6.90 10.20
C GLY A 32 -0.18 -6.00 9.13
N PHE A 33 -0.65 -6.12 7.88
CA PHE A 33 -0.20 -5.21 6.83
C PHE A 33 -0.92 -3.86 7.00
N PRO A 34 -0.18 -2.74 6.99
CA PRO A 34 -0.81 -1.43 7.21
C PRO A 34 -1.61 -1.00 5.99
N THR A 35 -2.91 -0.80 6.17
CA THR A 35 -3.78 -0.28 5.13
C THR A 35 -4.80 0.66 5.72
N ILE A 36 -5.29 1.59 4.89
CA ILE A 36 -6.40 2.46 5.21
C ILE A 36 -7.46 2.22 4.14
N GLU A 37 -8.66 1.84 4.55
CA GLU A 37 -9.75 1.62 3.61
C GLU A 37 -10.73 2.78 3.68
N ILE A 38 -11.00 3.37 2.51
CA ILE A 38 -11.97 4.46 2.39
C ILE A 38 -12.93 4.06 1.29
N GLY A 39 -14.18 3.70 1.68
CA GLY A 39 -15.12 3.17 0.73
C GLY A 39 -14.58 1.90 0.10
N THR A 40 -14.45 1.91 -1.23
CA THR A 40 -13.89 0.76 -1.96
C THR A 40 -12.40 0.93 -2.24
N ARG A 41 -11.81 2.03 -1.77
CA ARG A 41 -10.39 2.32 -2.04
C ARG A 41 -9.52 1.82 -0.91
N ILE A 42 -8.40 1.21 -1.28
CA ILE A 42 -7.40 0.77 -0.32
C ILE A 42 -6.17 1.65 -0.49
N LEU A 43 -5.76 2.29 0.58
CA LEU A 43 -4.57 3.13 0.59
C LEU A 43 -3.55 2.53 1.55
N ILE A 44 -2.27 2.66 1.20
CA ILE A 44 -1.20 2.13 2.01
C ILE A 44 -0.38 3.31 2.55
N PRO A 45 -0.35 3.52 3.88
CA PRO A 45 0.49 4.57 4.46
C PRO A 45 1.96 4.23 4.21
N ILE A 46 2.68 5.13 3.55
CA ILE A 46 4.04 4.86 3.11
C ILE A 46 4.97 4.63 4.30
N GLU A 47 4.84 5.46 5.34
CA GLU A 47 5.70 5.32 6.51
C GLU A 47 5.49 3.98 7.22
N ALA A 48 4.23 3.58 7.39
CA ALA A 48 3.92 2.31 8.03
C ALA A 48 4.38 1.13 7.18
N TYR A 49 4.28 1.28 5.86
CA TYR A 49 4.76 0.27 4.93
C TYR A 49 6.28 0.09 5.07
N LYS A 50 7.02 1.18 5.18
CA LYS A 50 8.47 1.10 5.36
C LYS A 50 8.83 0.38 6.65
N GLU A 51 8.12 0.65 7.72
CA GLU A 51 8.35 -0.04 8.99
C GLU A 51 7.98 -1.52 8.89
N TRP A 52 6.92 -1.83 8.15
CA TRP A 52 6.52 -3.21 7.95
C TRP A 52 7.61 -4.02 7.25
N LEU A 53 8.37 -3.38 6.33
CA LEU A 53 9.46 -4.03 5.61
C LEU A 53 10.67 -4.33 6.50
N LEU A 54 10.82 -3.63 7.60
CA LEU A 54 11.90 -3.88 8.53
C LEU A 54 11.62 -5.15 9.33
#